data_86c90e383e4f8d60aded85dd9cba56d0
#
_entry.id   86c90e383e4f8d60aded85dd9cba56d0
#
_cell.length_a   1.000
_cell.length_b   1.000
_cell.length_c   1.000
_cell.angle_alpha   90.00
_cell.angle_beta   90.00
_cell.angle_gamma   90.00
#
_symmetry.space_group_name_H-M   'P 1'
#
loop_
_entity.id
_entity.type
_entity.pdbx_description
1 polymer ?
#
loop_
_entity_poly.entity_id
_entity_poly.type
_entity_poly.pdbx_seq_one_letter_code
_entity_poly.pdbx_strand_id
1 'polypeptide(L)'
;MKLARSQKGMSMLGWLVVLALVAFFASTAFKMFPHYMDFWSLEKAIISAETERASEVRTVRDFYAHVEKAMQVNGIRDIKLDDVLEVKLEGNEFLAHLKYEKREPLIENLDLVANFDKEFRIRAQ
;
A
#
# COMPACT_ATOMS: atom_id res chain seq x y z
N MET A 1 -18.07 -45.28 -6.96
CA MET A 1 -17.62 -44.91 -6.91
C MET A 1 -16.33 -44.75 -7.17
N LYS A 2 -15.90 -45.22 -8.10
CA LYS A 2 -14.70 -45.07 -8.48
C LYS A 2 -14.35 -43.74 -8.77
N LEU A 3 -15.18 -43.00 -9.30
CA LEU A 3 -14.93 -41.72 -9.61
C LEU A 3 -14.62 -40.98 -8.41
N ALA A 4 -15.38 -41.17 -7.42
CA ALA A 4 -15.16 -40.56 -6.20
C ALA A 4 -13.84 -40.96 -5.67
N ARG A 5 -13.48 -42.16 -5.96
CA ARG A 5 -12.27 -42.63 -5.54
C ARG A 5 -11.18 -41.97 -6.22
N SER A 6 -11.33 -41.73 -7.47
CA SER A 6 -10.36 -41.11 -8.21
C SER A 6 -10.20 -39.71 -7.72
N GLN A 7 -11.25 -39.08 -7.33
CA GLN A 7 -11.13 -37.79 -6.86
C GLN A 7 -10.56 -37.82 -5.49
N LYS A 8 -10.81 -38.88 -4.81
CA LYS A 8 -10.22 -39.05 -3.60
C LYS A 8 -8.83 -39.31 -3.79
N GLY A 9 -8.42 -39.48 -4.95
CA GLY A 9 -7.06 -39.61 -5.30
C GLY A 9 -6.25 -38.53 -4.66
N MET A 10 -6.87 -37.52 -4.22
CA MET A 10 -6.21 -36.66 -3.38
C MET A 10 -6.06 -37.38 -2.10
N SER A 11 -4.91 -37.95 -1.90
CA SER A 11 -4.57 -38.65 -0.71
C SER A 11 -4.40 -37.67 0.42
N MET A 12 -4.16 -38.14 1.61
CA MET A 12 -3.82 -37.31 2.69
C MET A 12 -2.65 -36.44 2.38
N LEU A 13 -1.69 -36.97 1.66
CA LEU A 13 -0.53 -36.21 1.26
C LEU A 13 -0.92 -35.06 0.34
N GLY A 14 -1.84 -35.32 -0.59
CA GLY A 14 -2.33 -34.29 -1.48
C GLY A 14 -3.03 -33.16 -0.72
N TRP A 15 -3.82 -33.54 0.27
CA TRP A 15 -4.51 -32.56 1.11
C TRP A 15 -3.51 -31.72 1.90
N LEU A 16 -2.45 -32.35 2.42
CA LEU A 16 -1.43 -31.64 3.16
C LEU A 16 -0.72 -30.62 2.26
N VAL A 17 -0.46 -30.99 1.04
CA VAL A 17 0.20 -30.10 0.09
C VAL A 17 -0.70 -28.89 -0.18
N VAL A 18 -1.99 -29.14 -0.40
CA VAL A 18 -2.93 -28.07 -0.69
C VAL A 18 -3.02 -27.12 0.51
N LEU A 19 -3.11 -27.69 1.72
CA LEU A 19 -3.18 -26.86 2.92
C LEU A 19 -1.91 -26.04 3.11
N ALA A 20 -0.77 -26.62 2.79
CA ALA A 20 0.50 -25.90 2.89
C ALA A 20 0.54 -24.73 1.91
N LEU A 21 0.05 -24.93 0.69
CA LEU A 21 0.01 -23.86 -0.30
C LEU A 21 -0.93 -22.75 0.12
N VAL A 22 -2.09 -23.12 0.62
CA VAL A 22 -3.07 -22.14 1.07
C VAL A 22 -2.48 -21.33 2.23
N ALA A 23 -1.84 -22.01 3.18
CA ALA A 23 -1.23 -21.35 4.33
C ALA A 23 -0.12 -20.39 3.88
N PHE A 24 0.67 -20.81 2.90
CA PHE A 24 1.75 -19.98 2.38
C PHE A 24 1.20 -18.71 1.75
N PHE A 25 0.20 -18.84 0.87
CA PHE A 25 -0.37 -17.68 0.20
C PHE A 25 -1.11 -16.76 1.18
N ALA A 26 -1.81 -17.33 2.16
CA ALA A 26 -2.49 -16.54 3.16
C ALA A 26 -1.49 -15.77 4.01
N SER A 27 -0.41 -16.41 4.40
CA SER A 27 0.64 -15.76 5.17
C SER A 27 1.27 -14.61 4.40
N THR A 28 1.52 -14.83 3.11
CA THR A 28 2.09 -13.79 2.24
C THR A 28 1.13 -12.61 2.14
N ALA A 29 -0.15 -12.89 1.96
CA ALA A 29 -1.16 -11.84 1.87
C ALA A 29 -1.21 -11.03 3.16
N PHE A 30 -1.16 -11.69 4.31
CA PHE A 30 -1.19 -11.00 5.58
C PHE A 30 0.06 -10.13 5.78
N LYS A 31 1.19 -10.53 5.27
CA LYS A 31 2.40 -9.74 5.37
C LYS A 31 2.32 -8.48 4.52
N MET A 32 1.68 -8.57 3.37
CA MET A 32 1.57 -7.44 2.47
C MET A 32 0.39 -6.53 2.76
N PHE A 33 -0.62 -7.05 3.45
CA PHE A 33 -1.83 -6.30 3.71
C PHE A 33 -1.58 -4.94 4.40
N PRO A 34 -0.77 -4.87 5.46
CA PRO A 34 -0.51 -3.58 6.09
C PRO A 34 0.12 -2.56 5.14
N HIS A 35 0.96 -3.03 4.21
CA HIS A 35 1.61 -2.11 3.27
C HIS A 35 0.59 -1.50 2.31
N TYR A 36 -0.39 -2.28 1.87
CA TYR A 36 -1.45 -1.76 1.01
C TYR A 36 -2.37 -0.84 1.79
N MET A 37 -2.63 -1.14 3.06
CA MET A 37 -3.44 -0.27 3.89
C MET A 37 -2.76 1.08 4.09
N ASP A 38 -1.44 1.06 4.28
CA ASP A 38 -0.67 2.29 4.44
C ASP A 38 -0.74 3.12 3.15
N PHE A 39 -0.65 2.45 2.02
CA PHE A 39 -0.73 3.13 0.73
C PHE A 39 -2.10 3.78 0.55
N TRP A 40 -3.16 3.07 0.88
CA TRP A 40 -4.52 3.60 0.77
C TRP A 40 -4.70 4.79 1.72
N SER A 41 -4.13 4.73 2.91
CA SER A 41 -4.20 5.83 3.86
C SER A 41 -3.45 7.05 3.34
N LEU A 42 -2.29 6.85 2.73
CA LEU A 42 -1.53 7.93 2.12
C LEU A 42 -2.31 8.55 0.97
N GLU A 43 -2.93 7.73 0.15
CA GLU A 43 -3.73 8.18 -0.96
C GLU A 43 -4.88 9.06 -0.47
N LYS A 44 -5.57 8.61 0.57
CA LYS A 44 -6.66 9.37 1.14
C LYS A 44 -6.17 10.69 1.74
N ALA A 45 -5.00 10.66 2.37
CA ALA A 45 -4.43 11.87 2.95
C ALA A 45 -4.13 12.90 1.88
N ILE A 46 -3.58 12.45 0.76
CA ILE A 46 -3.27 13.34 -0.36
C ILE A 46 -4.54 13.93 -0.94
N ILE A 47 -5.56 13.10 -1.15
CA ILE A 47 -6.81 13.55 -1.72
C ILE A 47 -7.54 14.49 -0.76
N SER A 48 -7.43 14.26 0.54
CA SER A 48 -8.12 15.10 1.52
C SER A 48 -7.59 16.52 1.54
N ALA A 49 -6.39 16.74 1.03
CA ALA A 49 -5.84 18.09 0.92
C ALA A 49 -6.73 18.96 0.04
N GLU A 50 -7.40 18.34 -0.92
CA GLU A 50 -8.29 19.07 -1.79
C GLU A 50 -9.65 19.33 -1.15
N THR A 51 -10.17 18.38 -0.43
CA THR A 51 -11.54 18.43 0.06
C THR A 51 -11.72 18.96 1.46
N GLU A 52 -10.83 18.56 2.38
CA GLU A 52 -11.01 18.93 3.77
C GLU A 52 -10.25 20.15 4.24
N ARG A 53 -9.08 20.35 3.72
CA ARG A 53 -8.22 21.42 4.16
C ARG A 53 -7.74 22.30 3.02
N ALA A 54 -8.54 22.37 1.97
CA ALA A 54 -8.16 23.11 0.78
C ALA A 54 -7.78 24.56 1.10
N SER A 55 -8.49 25.18 2.03
CA SER A 55 -8.22 26.57 2.35
C SER A 55 -6.91 26.75 3.11
N GLU A 56 -6.39 25.70 3.70
CA GLU A 56 -5.16 25.78 4.47
C GLU A 56 -3.94 25.34 3.68
N VAL A 57 -4.15 24.63 2.58
CA VAL A 57 -3.06 24.09 1.78
C VAL A 57 -2.84 24.98 0.57
N ARG A 58 -1.87 25.86 0.67
CA ARG A 58 -1.57 26.83 -0.40
C ARG A 58 -0.19 26.67 -1.00
N THR A 59 0.73 26.10 -0.25
CA THR A 59 2.09 25.93 -0.72
C THR A 59 2.46 24.46 -0.68
N VAL A 60 3.57 24.11 -1.33
CA VAL A 60 4.06 22.75 -1.30
C VAL A 60 4.35 22.33 0.13
N ARG A 61 4.89 23.25 0.93
CA ARG A 61 5.17 22.96 2.33
C ARG A 61 3.90 22.63 3.10
N ASP A 62 2.82 23.38 2.84
CA ASP A 62 1.53 23.13 3.48
C ASP A 62 1.01 21.75 3.10
N PHE A 63 1.21 21.36 1.85
CA PHE A 63 0.77 20.06 1.38
C PHE A 63 1.51 18.95 2.12
N TYR A 64 2.83 19.04 2.24
CA TYR A 64 3.60 18.06 2.97
C TYR A 64 3.17 18.00 4.44
N ALA A 65 2.94 19.16 5.05
CA ALA A 65 2.53 19.21 6.45
C ALA A 65 1.16 18.53 6.65
N HIS A 66 0.25 18.74 5.71
CA HIS A 66 -1.08 18.13 5.79
C HIS A 66 -0.98 16.60 5.70
N VAL A 67 -0.22 16.11 4.74
CA VAL A 67 -0.08 14.67 4.55
C VAL A 67 0.66 14.03 5.72
N GLU A 68 1.70 14.71 6.23
CA GLU A 68 2.45 14.20 7.35
C GLU A 68 1.59 14.08 8.59
N LYS A 69 0.73 15.05 8.82
CA LYS A 69 -0.17 15.01 9.96
C LYS A 69 -1.14 13.86 9.83
N ALA A 70 -1.65 13.63 8.62
CA ALA A 70 -2.56 12.51 8.38
C ALA A 70 -1.86 11.18 8.60
N MET A 71 -0.59 11.09 8.22
CA MET A 71 0.19 9.87 8.45
C MET A 71 0.30 9.59 9.95
N GLN A 72 0.54 10.60 10.74
CA GLN A 72 0.65 10.45 12.19
C GLN A 72 -0.66 9.95 12.78
N VAL A 73 -1.76 10.50 12.31
CA VAL A 73 -3.08 10.10 12.79
C VAL A 73 -3.37 8.65 12.44
N ASN A 74 -2.92 8.21 11.29
CA ASN A 74 -3.14 6.84 10.84
C ASN A 74 -2.06 5.86 11.30
N GLY A 75 -1.10 6.34 12.06
CA GLY A 75 -0.06 5.46 12.60
C GLY A 75 0.99 5.01 11.61
N ILE A 76 1.13 5.72 10.50
CA ILE A 76 2.14 5.39 9.50
C ILE A 76 3.45 6.02 9.93
N ARG A 77 4.39 5.22 10.38
CA ARG A 77 5.65 5.73 10.90
C ARG A 77 6.90 5.18 10.22
N ASP A 78 6.74 4.14 9.46
CA ASP A 78 7.88 3.49 8.81
C ASP A 78 8.15 4.03 7.41
N ILE A 79 7.44 5.06 7.00
CA ILE A 79 7.62 5.68 5.70
C ILE A 79 7.98 7.13 5.93
N LYS A 80 9.05 7.59 5.29
CA LYS A 80 9.44 9.00 5.37
C LYS A 80 8.83 9.69 4.17
N LEU A 81 7.98 10.64 4.44
CA LEU A 81 7.25 11.31 3.38
C LEU A 81 8.15 11.98 2.35
N ASP A 82 9.23 12.60 2.80
CA ASP A 82 10.16 13.29 1.89
C ASP A 82 10.81 12.34 0.88
N ASP A 83 10.94 11.08 1.26
CA ASP A 83 11.58 10.10 0.38
C ASP A 83 10.63 9.49 -0.64
N VAL A 84 9.34 9.52 -0.37
CA VAL A 84 8.37 8.81 -1.20
C VAL A 84 7.41 9.74 -1.95
N LEU A 85 7.26 10.95 -1.51
CA LEU A 85 6.32 11.89 -2.13
C LEU A 85 7.04 13.11 -2.69
N GLU A 86 6.79 13.40 -3.96
CA GLU A 86 7.29 14.60 -4.60
C GLU A 86 6.09 15.44 -4.95
N VAL A 87 6.10 16.70 -4.56
CA VAL A 87 5.01 17.61 -4.84
C VAL A 87 5.53 18.84 -5.56
N LYS A 88 4.85 19.21 -6.63
CA LYS A 88 5.19 20.42 -7.38
C LYS A 88 3.92 21.24 -7.51
N LEU A 89 4.08 22.54 -7.47
CA LEU A 89 2.94 23.42 -7.66
C LEU A 89 3.04 24.03 -9.05
N GLU A 90 2.06 23.75 -9.89
CA GLU A 90 2.02 24.31 -11.24
C GLU A 90 0.68 25.01 -11.41
N GLY A 91 0.72 26.33 -11.58
CA GLY A 91 -0.50 27.11 -11.67
C GLY A 91 -1.31 26.96 -10.40
N ASN A 92 -2.50 26.42 -10.53
CA ASN A 92 -3.38 26.21 -9.38
C ASN A 92 -3.46 24.77 -8.94
N GLU A 93 -2.54 23.94 -9.39
CA GLU A 93 -2.58 22.52 -9.05
C GLU A 93 -1.32 22.03 -8.40
N PHE A 94 -1.49 21.14 -7.42
CA PHE A 94 -0.37 20.42 -6.86
C PHE A 94 -0.26 19.12 -7.62
N LEU A 95 0.91 18.84 -8.14
CA LEU A 95 1.19 17.56 -8.78
C LEU A 95 1.95 16.73 -7.77
N ALA A 96 1.30 15.76 -7.23
CA ALA A 96 1.89 14.90 -6.21
C ALA A 96 2.18 13.53 -6.79
N HIS A 97 3.42 13.09 -6.68
CA HIS A 97 3.84 11.78 -7.16
C HIS A 97 4.28 10.94 -5.98
N LEU A 98 3.51 9.93 -5.66
CA LEU A 98 3.79 9.02 -4.56
C LEU A 98 4.41 7.76 -5.14
N LYS A 99 5.65 7.49 -4.79
CA LYS A 99 6.36 6.33 -5.31
C LYS A 99 7.26 5.73 -4.24
N TYR A 100 7.04 4.48 -3.93
CA TYR A 100 7.91 3.77 -2.99
C TYR A 100 7.72 2.27 -3.15
N GLU A 101 8.60 1.53 -2.52
CA GLU A 101 8.46 0.08 -2.50
C GLU A 101 8.65 -0.45 -1.09
N LYS A 102 8.01 -1.56 -0.81
CA LYS A 102 8.14 -2.24 0.46
C LYS A 102 8.58 -3.67 0.21
N ARG A 103 9.56 -4.10 0.98
CA ARG A 103 10.11 -5.44 0.89
C ARG A 103 9.74 -6.25 2.10
N GLU A 104 9.24 -7.44 1.88
CA GLU A 104 8.95 -8.38 2.96
C GLU A 104 9.72 -9.66 2.71
N PRO A 105 10.56 -10.08 3.63
CA PRO A 105 11.27 -11.34 3.44
C PRO A 105 10.30 -12.52 3.53
N LEU A 106 10.38 -13.42 2.59
CA LEU A 106 9.56 -14.62 2.58
C LEU A 106 10.34 -15.82 3.09
N ILE A 107 11.47 -16.07 2.46
CA ILE A 107 12.33 -17.20 2.78
C ILE A 107 13.74 -16.62 2.75
N GLU A 108 14.66 -17.26 3.35
CA GLU A 108 16.03 -16.79 3.50
C GLU A 108 16.52 -15.73 2.53
N ASN A 109 16.55 -16.02 1.28
CA ASN A 109 17.06 -15.08 0.28
C ASN A 109 16.02 -14.67 -0.74
N LEU A 110 14.75 -14.83 -0.41
CA LEU A 110 13.68 -14.48 -1.31
C LEU A 110 12.79 -13.44 -0.64
N ASP A 111 12.70 -12.28 -1.25
CA ASP A 111 11.87 -11.20 -0.71
C ASP A 111 10.70 -10.91 -1.65
N LEU A 112 9.60 -10.51 -1.06
CA LEU A 112 8.45 -10.06 -1.81
C LEU A 112 8.50 -8.55 -1.83
N VAL A 113 8.45 -7.96 -3.00
CA VAL A 113 8.54 -6.52 -3.15
C VAL A 113 7.23 -5.98 -3.72
N ALA A 114 6.66 -5.00 -3.05
CA ALA A 114 5.48 -4.31 -3.55
C ALA A 114 5.90 -2.91 -3.96
N ASN A 115 5.62 -2.56 -5.21
CA ASN A 115 5.91 -1.24 -5.73
C ASN A 115 4.63 -0.43 -5.78
N PHE A 116 4.68 0.76 -5.21
CA PHE A 116 3.54 1.67 -5.24
C PHE A 116 3.98 2.92 -6.01
N ASP A 117 3.20 3.29 -7.02
CA ASP A 117 3.54 4.43 -7.85
C ASP A 117 2.23 5.03 -8.36
N LYS A 118 1.93 6.24 -7.94
CA LYS A 118 0.70 6.89 -8.35
C LYS A 118 0.87 8.40 -8.35
N GLU A 119 0.27 9.05 -9.34
CA GLU A 119 0.30 10.50 -9.42
C GLU A 119 -1.08 11.06 -9.11
N PHE A 120 -1.08 12.20 -8.45
CA PHE A 120 -2.31 12.89 -8.09
C PHE A 120 -2.25 14.33 -8.53
N ARG A 121 -3.38 14.85 -8.94
CA ARG A 121 -3.50 16.26 -9.24
C ARG A 121 -4.50 16.83 -8.26
N ILE A 122 -4.04 17.71 -7.40
CA ILE A 122 -4.87 18.29 -6.36
C ILE A 122 -4.96 19.78 -6.62
N ARG A 123 -6.17 20.29 -6.73
CA ARG A 123 -6.36 21.70 -7.02
C ARG A 123 -6.03 22.54 -5.80
N ALA A 124 -5.21 23.56 -5.98
CA ALA A 124 -4.86 24.47 -4.90
C ALA A 124 -5.95 25.52 -4.77
N GLN A 125 -6.15 25.98 -3.56
CA GLN A 125 -7.18 27.02 -3.31
C GLN A 125 -6.57 28.39 -3.23
#